data_d2d7edbf010d945065916be56afefc26
#
_entry.id   d2d7edbf010d945065916be56afefc26
#
_cell.length_a   1.000
_cell.length_b   1.000
_cell.length_c   1.000
_cell.angle_alpha   90.00
_cell.angle_beta   90.00
_cell.angle_gamma   90.00
#
_symmetry.space_group_name_H-M   'P 1'
#
loop_
_entity.id
_entity.type
_entity.pdbx_description
1 polymer ?
#
loop_
_entity_poly.entity_id
_entity_poly.type
_entity_poly.pdbx_seq_one_letter_code
_entity_poly.pdbx_strand_id
1 'polypeptide(L)' 'ISLSAGEPDFDTPQNIKDAAKRALDAGKTKYTDVDGIPELKAAIAAKFKRENGIDYKPSQVSVGTGGKQVLYNALLATLN' A
#
# COMPACT_ATOMS: atom_id res chain seq x y z
N ILE A 1 -9.16 28.81 -4.16
CA ILE A 1 -9.49 27.37 -4.00
C ILE A 1 -8.71 26.59 -5.04
N SER A 2 -7.90 25.65 -4.60
CA SER A 2 -7.13 24.78 -5.50
C SER A 2 -7.88 23.45 -5.69
N LEU A 3 -8.00 23.01 -6.95
CA LEU A 3 -8.53 21.70 -7.31
C LEU A 3 -7.45 20.78 -7.89
N SER A 4 -6.18 21.17 -7.79
CA SER A 4 -5.07 20.47 -8.46
C SER A 4 -4.42 19.38 -7.61
N ALA A 5 -4.62 19.37 -6.30
CA ALA A 5 -4.04 18.39 -5.39
C ALA A 5 -5.13 17.56 -4.71
N GLY A 6 -4.93 16.23 -4.69
CA GLY A 6 -5.80 15.31 -3.97
C GLY A 6 -5.19 14.92 -2.62
N GLU A 7 -5.32 15.77 -1.64
CA GLU A 7 -4.77 15.57 -0.30
C GLU A 7 -5.88 15.68 0.74
N PRO A 8 -6.01 14.68 1.64
CA PRO A 8 -6.94 14.79 2.75
C PRO A 8 -6.61 15.96 3.66
N ASP A 9 -7.65 16.64 4.16
CA ASP A 9 -7.51 17.78 5.07
C ASP A 9 -7.20 17.34 6.51
N PHE A 10 -7.22 16.05 6.77
CA PHE A 10 -6.92 15.47 8.08
C PHE A 10 -5.52 14.86 8.10
N ASP A 11 -4.88 14.95 9.26
CA ASP A 11 -3.65 14.19 9.50
C ASP A 11 -3.88 12.69 9.43
N THR A 12 -2.79 11.96 9.18
CA THR A 12 -2.79 10.50 9.30
C THR A 12 -3.27 10.10 10.70
N PRO A 13 -4.19 9.15 10.83
CA PRO A 13 -4.68 8.70 12.13
C PRO A 13 -3.54 8.28 13.08
N GLN A 14 -3.71 8.56 14.36
CA GLN A 14 -2.66 8.39 15.35
C GLN A 14 -2.17 6.94 15.46
N ASN A 15 -3.09 5.97 15.36
CA ASN A 15 -2.71 4.55 15.39
C ASN A 15 -1.80 4.16 14.23
N ILE A 16 -1.96 4.77 13.06
CA ILE A 16 -1.10 4.53 11.89
C ILE A 16 0.26 5.17 12.12
N LYS A 17 0.30 6.41 12.62
CA LYS A 17 1.55 7.08 12.96
C LYS A 17 2.34 6.30 14.00
N ASP A 18 1.67 5.80 15.01
CA ASP A 18 2.30 5.01 16.08
C ASP A 18 2.85 3.67 15.54
N ALA A 19 2.13 3.03 14.63
CA ALA A 19 2.61 1.81 13.97
C ALA A 19 3.88 2.07 13.16
N ALA A 20 3.96 3.19 12.46
CA ALA A 20 5.16 3.58 11.72
C ALA A 20 6.35 3.82 12.66
N LYS A 21 6.13 4.50 13.78
CA LYS A 21 7.17 4.73 14.79
C LYS A 21 7.69 3.41 15.37
N ARG A 22 6.78 2.49 15.70
CA ARG A 22 7.18 1.15 16.20
C ARG A 22 7.99 0.37 15.17
N ALA A 23 7.62 0.45 13.91
CA ALA A 23 8.35 -0.23 12.84
C ALA A 23 9.77 0.34 12.69
N LEU A 24 9.93 1.66 12.76
CA LEU A 24 11.24 2.30 12.75
C LEU A 24 12.10 1.88 13.96
N ASP A 25 11.52 1.90 15.14
CA ASP A 25 12.21 1.48 16.37
C ASP A 25 12.61 0.00 16.34
N ALA A 26 11.82 -0.84 15.67
CA ALA A 26 12.11 -2.26 15.46
C ALA A 26 13.14 -2.51 14.35
N GLY A 27 13.68 -1.47 13.72
CA GLY A 27 14.69 -1.60 12.67
C GLY A 27 14.18 -2.01 11.31
N LYS A 28 12.91 -1.77 11.01
CA LYS A 28 12.32 -2.06 9.70
C LYS A 28 12.71 -0.98 8.67
N THR A 29 14.03 -0.88 8.42
CA THR A 29 14.62 0.20 7.62
C THR A 29 15.50 -0.31 6.49
N LYS A 30 15.42 -1.60 6.15
CA LYS A 30 16.23 -2.23 5.12
C LYS A 30 15.38 -2.57 3.88
N TYR A 31 16.05 -2.93 2.80
CA TYR A 31 15.39 -3.35 1.58
C TYR A 31 14.49 -4.56 1.82
N THR A 32 13.41 -4.59 1.08
CA THR A 32 12.39 -5.65 1.11
C THR A 32 12.25 -6.24 -0.30
N ASP A 33 11.35 -7.21 -0.44
CA ASP A 33 10.96 -7.69 -1.77
C ASP A 33 10.37 -6.54 -2.60
N VAL A 34 10.63 -6.57 -3.90
CA VAL A 34 10.23 -5.51 -4.83
C VAL A 34 8.72 -5.25 -4.81
N ASP A 35 7.93 -6.30 -4.65
CA ASP A 35 6.46 -6.23 -4.70
C ASP A 35 5.79 -6.10 -3.32
N GLY A 36 6.57 -5.86 -2.28
CA GLY A 36 6.08 -5.64 -0.92
C GLY A 36 6.43 -6.77 0.05
N ILE A 37 6.33 -6.47 1.34
CA ILE A 37 6.60 -7.47 2.38
C ILE A 37 5.42 -8.45 2.48
N PRO A 38 5.69 -9.73 2.82
CA PRO A 38 4.64 -10.75 2.90
C PRO A 38 3.49 -10.37 3.85
N GLU A 39 3.79 -9.76 4.97
CA GLU A 39 2.80 -9.34 5.98
C GLU A 39 1.83 -8.32 5.42
N LEU A 40 2.31 -7.34 4.65
CA LEU A 40 1.45 -6.33 4.02
C LEU A 40 0.58 -6.96 2.94
N LYS A 41 1.13 -7.82 2.11
CA LYS A 41 0.37 -8.50 1.05
C LYS A 41 -0.74 -9.39 1.63
N ALA A 42 -0.45 -10.09 2.73
CA ALA A 42 -1.46 -10.87 3.44
C ALA A 42 -2.56 -9.97 4.04
N ALA A 43 -2.19 -8.84 4.62
CA ALA A 43 -3.15 -7.88 5.17
C ALA A 43 -4.05 -7.28 4.07
N ILE A 44 -3.50 -6.98 2.90
CA ILE A 44 -4.26 -6.49 1.75
C ILE A 44 -5.26 -7.54 1.28
N ALA A 45 -4.83 -8.79 1.13
CA ALA A 45 -5.72 -9.88 0.74
C ALA A 45 -6.86 -10.07 1.75
N ALA A 46 -6.56 -10.01 3.03
CA ALA A 46 -7.55 -10.11 4.10
C ALA A 46 -8.55 -8.93 4.07
N LYS A 47 -8.06 -7.72 3.81
CA LYS A 47 -8.91 -6.52 3.65
C LYS A 47 -9.88 -6.67 2.48
N PHE A 48 -9.39 -7.12 1.33
CA PHE A 48 -10.25 -7.32 0.16
C PHE A 48 -11.35 -8.33 0.43
N LYS A 49 -11.04 -9.42 1.12
CA LYS A 49 -12.06 -10.41 1.50
C LYS A 49 -13.08 -9.82 2.46
N ARG A 50 -12.62 -9.17 3.53
CA ARG A 50 -13.47 -8.63 4.60
C ARG A 50 -14.38 -7.51 4.12
N GLU A 51 -13.85 -6.57 3.34
CA GLU A 51 -14.56 -5.33 3.01
C GLU A 51 -15.16 -5.32 1.60
N ASN A 52 -14.61 -6.09 0.67
CA ASN A 52 -15.02 -6.06 -0.72
C ASN A 52 -15.57 -7.41 -1.22
N GLY A 53 -15.48 -8.46 -0.41
CA GLY A 53 -15.96 -9.80 -0.79
C GLY A 53 -15.15 -10.43 -1.92
N ILE A 54 -13.89 -10.01 -2.10
CA ILE A 54 -13.04 -10.47 -3.20
C ILE A 54 -11.93 -11.36 -2.62
N ASP A 55 -11.79 -12.56 -3.17
CA ASP A 55 -10.76 -13.50 -2.77
C ASP A 55 -9.53 -13.37 -3.66
N TYR A 56 -8.42 -12.87 -3.09
CA TYR A 56 -7.10 -12.87 -3.70
C TYR A 56 -6.09 -13.55 -2.80
N LYS A 57 -5.10 -14.18 -3.41
CA LYS A 57 -3.95 -14.71 -2.69
C LYS A 57 -2.90 -13.60 -2.52
N PRO A 58 -2.10 -13.62 -1.45
CA PRO A 58 -0.99 -12.66 -1.31
C PRO A 58 -0.06 -12.62 -2.52
N SER A 59 0.14 -13.76 -3.19
CA SER A 59 0.95 -13.84 -4.43
C SER A 59 0.36 -13.05 -5.61
N GLN A 60 -0.89 -12.64 -5.52
CA GLN A 60 -1.57 -11.81 -6.55
C GLN A 60 -1.57 -10.33 -6.20
N VAL A 61 -0.84 -9.94 -5.15
CA VAL A 61 -0.76 -8.56 -4.67
C VAL A 61 0.63 -8.02 -4.95
N SER A 62 0.70 -6.82 -5.52
CA SER A 62 1.93 -6.07 -5.71
C SER A 62 1.75 -4.68 -5.11
N VAL A 63 2.73 -4.26 -4.32
CA VAL A 63 2.72 -2.96 -3.64
C VAL A 63 3.68 -2.03 -4.35
N GLY A 64 3.25 -0.79 -4.58
CA GLY A 64 4.07 0.25 -5.16
C GLY A 64 4.22 1.46 -4.26
N THR A 65 5.14 2.32 -4.59
CA THR A 65 5.40 3.56 -3.85
C THR A 65 4.47 4.66 -4.36
N GLY A 66 3.29 4.72 -3.77
CA GLY A 66 2.24 5.66 -4.16
C GLY A 66 1.37 5.17 -5.32
N GLY A 67 0.15 5.70 -5.40
CA GLY A 67 -0.84 5.28 -6.39
C GLY A 67 -0.42 5.53 -7.83
N LYS A 68 0.33 6.60 -8.09
CA LYS A 68 0.80 6.94 -9.44
C LYS A 68 1.74 5.87 -10.00
N GLN A 69 2.65 5.34 -9.18
CA GLN A 69 3.53 4.27 -9.60
C GLN A 69 2.74 3.01 -9.96
N VAL A 70 1.76 2.64 -9.15
CA VAL A 70 0.92 1.47 -9.38
C VAL A 70 0.15 1.60 -10.69
N LEU A 71 -0.47 2.76 -10.93
CA LEU A 71 -1.20 3.03 -12.15
C LEU A 71 -0.29 3.00 -13.37
N TYR A 72 0.87 3.63 -13.30
CA TYR A 72 1.84 3.63 -14.39
C TYR A 72 2.33 2.22 -14.71
N ASN A 73 2.65 1.44 -13.70
CA ASN A 73 3.09 0.06 -13.89
C ASN A 73 1.98 -0.81 -14.52
N ALA A 74 0.74 -0.64 -14.09
CA ALA A 74 -0.39 -1.36 -14.66
C ALA A 74 -0.58 -1.03 -16.13
N LEU A 75 -0.48 0.25 -16.49
CA LEU A 75 -0.59 0.69 -17.89
C LEU A 75 0.54 0.13 -18.75
N LEU A 76 1.78 0.20 -18.26
CA LEU A 76 2.93 -0.34 -19.00
C LEU A 76 2.85 -1.86 -19.17
N ALA A 77 2.30 -2.56 -18.19
CA ALA A 77 2.19 -4.03 -18.25
C ALA A 77 1.08 -4.49 -19.20
N THR A 78 0.06 -3.67 -19.44
CA THR A 78 -1.15 -4.07 -20.19
C THR A 78 -1.30 -3.39 -21.54
N LEU A 79 -0.65 -2.27 -21.78
CA LEU A 79 -0.72 -1.53 -23.03
C LEU A 79 0.55 -1.70 -23.86
N ASN A 80 0.37 -1.70 -25.17
CA ASN A 80 1.49 -1.74 -26.12
C ASN A 80 1.97 -0.33 -26.45
#